data_74453f171160d2861cf539bb0e248167
#
_entry.id   74453f171160d2861cf539bb0e248167
#
_cell.length_a   1.000
_cell.length_b   1.000
_cell.length_c   1.000
_cell.angle_alpha   90.00
_cell.angle_beta   90.00
_cell.angle_gamma   90.00
#
_symmetry.space_group_name_H-M   'P 1'
#
loop_
_entity.id
_entity.type
_entity.pdbx_description
1 polymer ?
#
loop_
_entity_poly.entity_id
_entity_poly.type
_entity_poly.pdbx_seq_one_letter_code
_entity_poly.pdbx_strand_id
1 'polypeptide(L)'
;AQAAGLAVLGYANSLSGARMVVEGFEEVDALFLERVYEREHHLPWEIARTDRWILREFTMDDMDGLVELYDQPGVAYRIVNGYQVPGYIEPLLPREEEEEYQRCYIENMYGFHGYGMWIVTEIRSPRIIGRAGLENREYEDGVELEMGYVIDPRWQRRGIAYEVCSAIMEYARESTDFPRLNALTEADNVASIALLEKLGFTYLEDTDVSGSRTRRYVYDFDRT
;
A
#
# COMPACT_ATOMS: atom_id res chain seq x y z
N ALA A 1 19.93 18.45 -18.29
CA ALA A 1 18.66 18.64 -17.59
C ALA A 1 18.81 18.22 -16.13
N GLN A 2 19.15 16.97 -15.81
CA GLN A 2 19.34 16.50 -14.40
C GLN A 2 20.39 17.32 -13.63
N ALA A 3 21.52 17.64 -14.25
CA ALA A 3 22.54 18.48 -13.63
C ALA A 3 22.08 19.95 -13.34
N ALA A 4 20.94 20.34 -13.88
CA ALA A 4 20.31 21.64 -13.65
C ALA A 4 19.10 21.54 -12.66
N GLY A 5 18.88 20.38 -12.03
CA GLY A 5 17.76 20.17 -11.11
C GLY A 5 16.38 20.16 -11.79
N LEU A 6 16.32 19.85 -13.08
CA LEU A 6 15.07 19.76 -13.83
C LEU A 6 14.57 18.32 -13.84
N ALA A 7 13.26 18.13 -13.68
CA ALA A 7 12.60 16.86 -13.90
C ALA A 7 12.80 16.39 -15.35
N VAL A 8 13.11 15.12 -15.55
CA VAL A 8 13.45 14.55 -16.86
C VAL A 8 12.56 13.36 -17.15
N LEU A 9 11.81 13.48 -18.25
CA LEU A 9 11.03 12.37 -18.82
C LEU A 9 11.81 11.80 -20.01
N GLY A 10 12.05 10.49 -20.00
CA GLY A 10 12.64 9.76 -21.13
C GLY A 10 11.58 9.44 -22.18
N TYR A 11 11.99 9.43 -23.46
CA TYR A 11 11.12 9.03 -24.57
C TYR A 11 11.70 7.82 -25.28
N ALA A 12 10.88 6.82 -25.53
CA ALA A 12 11.24 5.57 -26.18
C ALA A 12 12.48 4.91 -25.53
N ASN A 13 13.23 4.10 -26.25
CA ASN A 13 14.41 3.39 -25.77
C ASN A 13 15.64 4.31 -25.49
N SER A 14 15.44 5.58 -25.19
CA SER A 14 16.57 6.45 -24.89
C SER A 14 17.19 6.03 -23.55
N LEU A 15 18.46 5.64 -23.57
CA LEU A 15 19.30 5.42 -22.38
C LEU A 15 19.60 6.73 -21.64
N SER A 16 18.59 7.54 -21.41
CA SER A 16 18.75 8.92 -20.92
C SER A 16 19.07 9.00 -19.43
N GLY A 17 18.99 7.89 -18.69
CA GLY A 17 19.05 7.89 -17.23
C GLY A 17 17.85 8.58 -16.57
N ALA A 18 16.78 8.84 -17.30
CA ALA A 18 15.52 9.31 -16.75
C ALA A 18 14.88 8.22 -15.88
N ARG A 19 14.30 8.61 -14.76
CA ARG A 19 13.60 7.68 -13.86
C ARG A 19 12.28 7.19 -14.43
N MET A 20 11.62 8.02 -15.24
CA MET A 20 10.38 7.69 -15.93
C MET A 20 10.57 7.79 -17.44
N VAL A 21 10.05 6.79 -18.16
CA VAL A 21 10.15 6.69 -19.62
C VAL A 21 8.76 6.42 -20.18
N VAL A 22 8.41 7.11 -21.26
CA VAL A 22 7.17 6.89 -22.01
C VAL A 22 7.47 6.36 -23.41
N GLU A 23 6.63 5.51 -23.93
CA GLU A 23 6.70 5.00 -25.29
C GLU A 23 6.02 5.94 -26.30
N GLY A 24 5.05 6.73 -25.84
CA GLY A 24 4.29 7.72 -26.60
C GLY A 24 3.88 8.89 -25.71
N PHE A 25 3.17 9.86 -26.28
CA PHE A 25 2.67 11.04 -25.57
C PHE A 25 1.15 11.02 -25.37
N GLU A 26 0.49 9.98 -25.80
CA GLU A 26 -0.98 9.85 -25.77
C GLU A 26 -1.53 9.85 -24.35
N GLU A 27 -0.75 9.34 -23.39
CA GLU A 27 -1.11 9.24 -21.97
C GLU A 27 -0.44 10.29 -21.09
N VAL A 28 0.29 11.24 -21.70
CA VAL A 28 0.99 12.32 -20.99
C VAL A 28 0.01 13.46 -20.74
N ASP A 29 -0.66 13.42 -19.61
CA ASP A 29 -1.54 14.50 -19.14
C ASP A 29 -0.87 15.37 -18.04
N ALA A 30 -1.63 16.31 -17.48
CA ALA A 30 -1.13 17.20 -16.46
C ALA A 30 -0.80 16.45 -15.16
N LEU A 31 -1.59 15.44 -14.79
CA LEU A 31 -1.37 14.63 -13.60
C LEU A 31 -0.09 13.79 -13.74
N PHE A 32 0.12 13.20 -14.92
CA PHE A 32 1.35 12.47 -15.20
C PHE A 32 2.60 13.36 -15.06
N LEU A 33 2.57 14.59 -15.61
CA LEU A 33 3.66 15.53 -15.48
C LEU A 33 3.90 16.00 -14.05
N GLU A 34 2.85 16.18 -13.26
CA GLU A 34 2.93 16.45 -11.82
C GLU A 34 3.63 15.31 -11.08
N ARG A 35 3.25 14.08 -11.34
CA ARG A 35 3.88 12.86 -10.77
C ARG A 35 5.34 12.72 -11.16
N VAL A 36 5.73 13.05 -12.41
CA VAL A 36 7.13 13.08 -12.83
C VAL A 36 7.91 14.12 -12.02
N TYR A 37 7.33 15.31 -11.83
CA TYR A 37 7.93 16.35 -11.02
C TYR A 37 8.10 15.92 -9.57
N GLU A 38 7.05 15.40 -8.95
CA GLU A 38 7.06 14.92 -7.56
C GLU A 38 8.11 13.83 -7.36
N ARG A 39 8.19 12.84 -8.27
CA ARG A 39 9.17 11.75 -8.19
C ARG A 39 10.61 12.25 -8.25
N GLU A 40 10.91 13.19 -9.16
CA GLU A 40 12.24 13.77 -9.27
C GLU A 40 12.64 14.65 -8.06
N HIS A 41 11.65 15.21 -7.36
CA HIS A 41 11.86 16.03 -6.17
C HIS A 41 11.66 15.28 -4.86
N HIS A 42 11.50 13.93 -4.92
CA HIS A 42 11.25 13.07 -3.76
C HIS A 42 10.03 13.48 -2.93
N LEU A 43 9.01 14.03 -3.60
CA LEU A 43 7.72 14.33 -2.99
C LEU A 43 6.83 13.08 -3.02
N PRO A 44 6.13 12.74 -1.93
CA PRO A 44 5.27 11.56 -1.88
C PRO A 44 4.02 11.78 -2.73
N TRP A 45 3.66 10.80 -3.55
CA TRP A 45 2.40 10.84 -4.28
C TRP A 45 1.22 10.70 -3.34
N GLU A 46 0.23 11.55 -3.56
CA GLU A 46 -1.09 11.39 -2.97
C GLU A 46 -1.93 10.47 -3.84
N ILE A 47 -2.34 9.33 -3.28
CA ILE A 47 -3.10 8.29 -4.00
C ILE A 47 -4.60 8.58 -3.92
N ALA A 48 -5.08 8.98 -2.74
CA ALA A 48 -6.47 9.34 -2.52
C ALA A 48 -6.63 10.29 -1.34
N ARG A 49 -7.68 11.11 -1.39
CA ARG A 49 -8.01 12.09 -0.33
C ARG A 49 -9.51 12.15 -0.10
N THR A 50 -9.90 12.27 1.16
CA THR A 50 -11.25 12.64 1.57
C THR A 50 -11.20 13.89 2.46
N ASP A 51 -12.30 14.27 3.05
CA ASP A 51 -12.36 15.31 4.07
C ASP A 51 -11.84 14.85 5.45
N ARG A 52 -11.53 13.57 5.62
CA ARG A 52 -11.11 12.96 6.89
C ARG A 52 -9.67 12.47 6.88
N TRP A 53 -9.18 11.94 5.76
CA TRP A 53 -7.87 11.29 5.66
C TRP A 53 -7.25 11.49 4.27
N ILE A 54 -5.95 11.23 4.20
CA ILE A 54 -5.14 11.18 2.98
C ILE A 54 -4.45 9.82 2.92
N LEU A 55 -4.50 9.16 1.77
CA LEU A 55 -3.68 7.99 1.43
C LEU A 55 -2.53 8.47 0.55
N ARG A 56 -1.28 8.30 0.99
CA ARG A 56 -0.10 8.75 0.28
C ARG A 56 1.10 7.82 0.48
N GLU A 57 2.08 7.98 -0.35
CA GLU A 57 3.36 7.30 -0.19
C GLU A 57 4.00 7.64 1.15
N PHE A 58 4.71 6.65 1.69
CA PHE A 58 5.52 6.77 2.89
C PHE A 58 6.80 7.57 2.58
N THR A 59 7.25 8.39 3.50
CA THR A 59 8.54 9.08 3.47
C THR A 59 9.34 8.76 4.72
N MET A 60 10.64 9.01 4.72
CA MET A 60 11.49 8.77 5.90
C MET A 60 11.10 9.63 7.11
N ASP A 61 10.43 10.75 6.89
CA ASP A 61 9.90 11.59 7.99
C ASP A 61 8.73 10.94 8.73
N ASP A 62 8.15 9.89 8.15
CA ASP A 62 7.02 9.15 8.71
C ASP A 62 7.43 8.03 9.67
N MET A 63 8.74 7.74 9.82
CA MET A 63 9.25 6.62 10.60
C MET A 63 8.73 6.56 12.03
N ASP A 64 8.70 7.70 12.73
CA ASP A 64 8.23 7.76 14.12
C ASP A 64 6.74 7.45 14.22
N GLY A 65 5.95 7.95 13.26
CA GLY A 65 4.52 7.65 13.17
C GLY A 65 4.23 6.20 12.81
N LEU A 66 5.08 5.58 11.97
CA LEU A 66 4.99 4.16 11.64
C LEU A 66 5.23 3.30 12.89
N VAL A 67 6.28 3.59 13.64
CA VAL A 67 6.59 2.91 14.92
C VAL A 67 5.41 3.09 15.89
N GLU A 68 4.89 4.33 16.07
CA GLU A 68 3.72 4.57 16.95
C GLU A 68 2.51 3.71 16.53
N LEU A 69 2.25 3.55 15.24
CA LEU A 69 1.16 2.71 14.73
C LEU A 69 1.36 1.24 15.09
N TYR A 70 2.56 0.70 14.87
CA TYR A 70 2.84 -0.72 15.09
C TYR A 70 2.92 -1.09 16.58
N ASP A 71 3.24 -0.14 17.45
CA ASP A 71 3.24 -0.30 18.91
C ASP A 71 1.82 -0.35 19.51
N GLN A 72 0.76 -0.08 18.72
CA GLN A 72 -0.61 -0.18 19.24
C GLN A 72 -1.03 -1.65 19.41
N PRO A 73 -1.65 -2.02 20.57
CA PRO A 73 -2.26 -3.32 20.74
C PRO A 73 -3.33 -3.58 19.68
N GLY A 74 -3.23 -4.70 18.99
CA GLY A 74 -4.13 -5.07 17.87
C GLY A 74 -3.53 -4.80 16.48
N VAL A 75 -2.30 -4.31 16.41
CA VAL A 75 -1.51 -4.17 15.18
C VAL A 75 -0.49 -5.31 15.12
N ALA A 76 0.77 -5.09 15.48
CA ALA A 76 1.80 -6.12 15.46
C ALA A 76 1.69 -7.13 16.61
N TYR A 77 0.89 -6.84 17.63
CA TYR A 77 0.59 -7.79 18.71
C TYR A 77 -0.84 -7.63 19.23
N ARG A 78 -1.36 -8.68 19.87
CA ARG A 78 -2.69 -8.72 20.52
C ARG A 78 -2.56 -9.11 21.98
N ILE A 79 -3.55 -8.74 22.79
CA ILE A 79 -3.65 -9.21 24.18
C ILE A 79 -4.78 -10.24 24.27
N VAL A 80 -4.42 -11.49 24.54
CA VAL A 80 -5.37 -12.60 24.71
C VAL A 80 -5.20 -13.20 26.11
N ASN A 81 -6.26 -13.20 26.91
CA ASN A 81 -6.24 -13.68 28.30
C ASN A 81 -5.13 -13.05 29.15
N GLY A 82 -4.78 -11.78 28.89
CA GLY A 82 -3.72 -11.06 29.61
C GLY A 82 -2.29 -11.33 29.13
N TYR A 83 -2.12 -12.15 28.09
CA TYR A 83 -0.81 -12.43 27.49
C TYR A 83 -0.67 -11.75 26.14
N GLN A 84 0.52 -11.24 25.88
CA GLN A 84 0.86 -10.73 24.54
C GLN A 84 1.11 -11.90 23.60
N VAL A 85 0.43 -11.86 22.46
CA VAL A 85 0.57 -12.83 21.35
C VAL A 85 0.83 -12.06 20.05
N PRO A 86 1.36 -12.69 18.99
CA PRO A 86 1.49 -12.07 17.69
C PRO A 86 0.19 -11.42 17.22
N GLY A 87 0.30 -10.29 16.52
CA GLY A 87 -0.81 -9.63 15.84
C GLY A 87 -1.15 -10.32 14.51
N TYR A 88 -1.96 -9.65 13.71
CA TYR A 88 -2.27 -10.08 12.34
C TYR A 88 -1.28 -9.53 11.30
N ILE A 89 -0.35 -8.71 11.74
CA ILE A 89 0.66 -8.06 10.90
C ILE A 89 2.02 -8.31 11.52
N GLU A 90 3.01 -8.58 10.71
CA GLU A 90 4.38 -8.76 11.15
C GLU A 90 4.90 -7.50 11.84
N PRO A 91 5.64 -7.62 12.94
CA PRO A 91 6.25 -6.46 13.60
C PRO A 91 7.31 -5.82 12.71
N LEU A 92 7.59 -4.56 12.95
CA LEU A 92 8.72 -3.88 12.31
C LEU A 92 10.05 -4.52 12.72
N LEU A 93 11.03 -4.40 11.85
CA LEU A 93 12.43 -4.71 12.15
C LEU A 93 12.98 -3.77 13.25
N PRO A 94 14.14 -4.08 13.84
CA PRO A 94 14.86 -3.11 14.66
C PRO A 94 15.06 -1.78 13.90
N ARG A 95 14.99 -0.64 14.59
CA ARG A 95 14.90 0.70 14.00
C ARG A 95 15.86 0.95 12.84
N GLU A 96 17.14 0.63 13.02
CA GLU A 96 18.16 0.88 11.99
C GLU A 96 17.94 0.02 10.73
N GLU A 97 17.54 -1.25 10.92
CA GLU A 97 17.24 -2.17 9.83
C GLU A 97 15.93 -1.77 9.11
N GLU A 98 14.92 -1.34 9.86
CA GLU A 98 13.66 -0.85 9.31
C GLU A 98 13.87 0.42 8.47
N GLU A 99 14.68 1.37 8.93
CA GLU A 99 15.00 2.57 8.16
C GLU A 99 15.69 2.24 6.84
N GLU A 100 16.61 1.29 6.82
CA GLU A 100 17.25 0.86 5.58
C GLU A 100 16.26 0.12 4.66
N TYR A 101 15.43 -0.76 5.23
CA TYR A 101 14.37 -1.42 4.49
C TYR A 101 13.41 -0.41 3.84
N GLN A 102 12.95 0.60 4.59
CA GLN A 102 12.02 1.60 4.06
C GLN A 102 12.67 2.49 2.99
N ARG A 103 13.96 2.83 3.08
CA ARG A 103 14.67 3.54 2.01
C ARG A 103 14.68 2.72 0.71
N CYS A 104 15.06 1.45 0.81
CA CYS A 104 15.03 0.54 -0.34
C CYS A 104 13.60 0.35 -0.89
N TYR A 105 12.62 0.28 0.01
CA TYR A 105 11.20 0.13 -0.37
C TYR A 105 10.71 1.34 -1.19
N ILE A 106 10.97 2.56 -0.72
CA ILE A 106 10.59 3.79 -1.42
C ILE A 106 11.19 3.83 -2.82
N GLU A 107 12.48 3.51 -2.95
CA GLU A 107 13.18 3.56 -4.23
C GLU A 107 12.69 2.49 -5.21
N ASN A 108 12.48 1.27 -4.75
CA ASN A 108 12.20 0.14 -5.61
C ASN A 108 10.69 -0.06 -5.82
N MET A 109 9.86 0.02 -4.78
CA MET A 109 8.42 -0.23 -4.94
C MET A 109 7.73 0.97 -5.58
N TYR A 110 7.77 2.13 -4.96
CA TYR A 110 7.13 3.32 -5.53
C TYR A 110 7.81 3.78 -6.83
N GLY A 111 9.14 3.71 -6.87
CA GLY A 111 9.91 4.16 -8.02
C GLY A 111 9.73 3.29 -9.26
N PHE A 112 9.52 1.98 -9.10
CA PHE A 112 9.42 1.04 -10.21
C PHE A 112 7.97 0.65 -10.53
N HIS A 113 7.18 0.29 -9.51
CA HIS A 113 5.82 -0.19 -9.73
C HIS A 113 4.76 0.93 -9.71
N GLY A 114 5.07 2.10 -9.14
CA GLY A 114 4.08 3.15 -8.91
C GLY A 114 3.12 2.87 -7.75
N TYR A 115 3.16 1.69 -7.15
CA TYR A 115 2.34 1.30 -6.00
C TYR A 115 3.17 0.62 -4.92
N GLY A 116 2.57 0.42 -3.76
CA GLY A 116 3.16 -0.22 -2.60
C GLY A 116 2.27 -0.04 -1.38
N MET A 117 2.82 -0.30 -0.19
CA MET A 117 2.14 -0.06 1.08
C MET A 117 2.24 1.43 1.46
N TRP A 118 1.16 2.14 1.27
CA TRP A 118 1.00 3.56 1.58
C TRP A 118 0.62 3.79 3.03
N ILE A 119 0.72 5.04 3.49
CA ILE A 119 0.21 5.45 4.81
C ILE A 119 -1.12 6.19 4.67
N VAL A 120 -1.95 6.00 5.68
CA VAL A 120 -3.19 6.77 5.87
C VAL A 120 -2.92 7.79 6.96
N THR A 121 -3.04 9.08 6.63
CA THR A 121 -2.86 10.17 7.59
C THR A 121 -4.19 10.91 7.83
N GLU A 122 -4.35 11.48 9.02
CA GLU A 122 -5.47 12.36 9.30
C GLU A 122 -5.33 13.67 8.52
N ILE A 123 -6.41 14.19 7.90
CA ILE A 123 -6.33 15.37 7.03
C ILE A 123 -5.85 16.65 7.73
N ARG A 124 -6.10 16.76 9.04
CA ARG A 124 -5.77 17.96 9.83
C ARG A 124 -4.51 17.81 10.68
N SER A 125 -3.83 16.69 10.56
CA SER A 125 -2.68 16.33 11.37
C SER A 125 -1.79 15.36 10.59
N PRO A 126 -0.47 15.42 10.70
CA PRO A 126 0.42 14.45 10.08
C PRO A 126 0.37 13.06 10.74
N ARG A 127 -0.55 12.85 11.70
CA ARG A 127 -0.67 11.57 12.41
C ARG A 127 -1.00 10.46 11.43
N ILE A 128 -0.22 9.39 11.47
CA ILE A 128 -0.52 8.14 10.79
C ILE A 128 -1.65 7.43 11.54
N ILE A 129 -2.73 7.12 10.83
CA ILE A 129 -3.91 6.43 11.36
C ILE A 129 -4.09 5.05 10.74
N GLY A 130 -3.19 4.66 9.84
CA GLY A 130 -3.18 3.35 9.21
C GLY A 130 -2.08 3.22 8.17
N ARG A 131 -1.91 1.99 7.70
CA ARG A 131 -1.08 1.62 6.55
C ARG A 131 -1.90 0.72 5.66
N ALA A 132 -1.93 0.95 4.36
CA ALA A 132 -2.70 0.15 3.42
C ALA A 132 -2.14 0.31 2.02
N GLY A 133 -2.28 -0.71 1.17
CA GLY A 133 -1.73 -0.62 -0.18
C GLY A 133 -1.76 -1.93 -0.94
N LEU A 134 -0.86 -2.03 -1.91
CA LEU A 134 -0.76 -3.10 -2.87
C LEU A 134 0.66 -3.69 -2.86
N GLU A 135 0.74 -5.00 -2.93
CA GLU A 135 2.00 -5.73 -3.04
C GLU A 135 1.87 -6.86 -4.06
N ASN A 136 2.99 -7.20 -4.70
CA ASN A 136 3.06 -8.39 -5.55
C ASN A 136 3.27 -9.63 -4.67
N ARG A 137 2.46 -10.65 -4.91
CA ARG A 137 2.63 -11.95 -4.28
C ARG A 137 2.75 -13.05 -5.32
N GLU A 138 3.72 -13.95 -5.12
CA GLU A 138 3.88 -15.14 -5.94
C GLU A 138 2.88 -16.21 -5.50
N TYR A 139 2.14 -16.74 -6.48
CA TYR A 139 1.28 -17.92 -6.37
C TYR A 139 1.74 -18.97 -7.37
N GLU A 140 1.19 -20.18 -7.30
CA GLU A 140 1.57 -21.28 -8.22
C GLU A 140 1.40 -20.92 -9.70
N ASP A 141 0.38 -20.11 -10.01
CA ASP A 141 0.04 -19.71 -11.37
C ASP A 141 0.71 -18.38 -11.82
N GLY A 142 1.54 -17.78 -10.97
CA GLY A 142 2.25 -16.54 -11.28
C GLY A 142 2.15 -15.48 -10.21
N VAL A 143 2.57 -14.25 -10.56
CA VAL A 143 2.49 -13.09 -9.67
C VAL A 143 1.10 -12.47 -9.76
N GLU A 144 0.45 -12.29 -8.62
CA GLU A 144 -0.83 -11.58 -8.49
C GLU A 144 -0.71 -10.41 -7.52
N LEU A 145 -1.64 -9.46 -7.63
CA LEU A 145 -1.71 -8.29 -6.78
C LEU A 145 -2.45 -8.62 -5.48
N GLU A 146 -1.89 -8.23 -4.35
CA GLU A 146 -2.48 -8.40 -3.02
C GLU A 146 -2.71 -7.05 -2.36
N MET A 147 -3.88 -6.87 -1.74
CA MET A 147 -4.23 -5.72 -0.93
C MET A 147 -4.00 -6.02 0.55
N GLY A 148 -3.13 -5.24 1.20
CA GLY A 148 -2.92 -5.26 2.64
C GLY A 148 -3.45 -3.98 3.30
N TYR A 149 -3.89 -4.06 4.56
CA TYR A 149 -4.31 -2.89 5.32
C TYR A 149 -4.28 -3.10 6.83
N VAL A 150 -3.97 -2.04 7.53
CA VAL A 150 -4.15 -1.91 8.99
C VAL A 150 -4.62 -0.49 9.32
N ILE A 151 -5.56 -0.39 10.24
CA ILE A 151 -6.02 0.90 10.79
C ILE A 151 -5.76 0.89 12.30
N ASP A 152 -5.18 1.97 12.78
CA ASP A 152 -4.95 2.22 14.21
C ASP A 152 -6.22 1.89 15.01
N PRO A 153 -6.17 1.03 16.03
CA PRO A 153 -7.33 0.63 16.83
C PRO A 153 -8.15 1.81 17.36
N ARG A 154 -7.50 2.94 17.64
CA ARG A 154 -8.16 4.18 18.09
C ARG A 154 -9.05 4.81 16.99
N TRP A 155 -8.84 4.42 15.72
CA TRP A 155 -9.54 4.92 14.55
C TRP A 155 -10.45 3.88 13.87
N GLN A 156 -10.47 2.66 14.35
CA GLN A 156 -11.32 1.59 13.84
C GLN A 156 -12.81 1.87 14.08
N ARG A 157 -13.69 1.12 13.41
CA ARG A 157 -15.17 1.19 13.52
C ARG A 157 -15.77 2.55 13.12
N ARG A 158 -15.03 3.34 12.33
CA ARG A 158 -15.45 4.65 11.79
C ARG A 158 -15.62 4.63 10.26
N GLY A 159 -15.57 3.45 9.63
CA GLY A 159 -15.67 3.28 8.18
C GLY A 159 -14.39 3.57 7.40
N ILE A 160 -13.31 4.01 8.05
CA ILE A 160 -12.05 4.42 7.38
C ILE A 160 -11.46 3.26 6.56
N ALA A 161 -11.37 2.05 7.14
CA ALA A 161 -10.84 0.90 6.41
C ALA A 161 -11.63 0.62 5.11
N TYR A 162 -12.96 0.73 5.15
CA TYR A 162 -13.79 0.55 3.96
C TYR A 162 -13.50 1.61 2.89
N GLU A 163 -13.42 2.88 3.28
CA GLU A 163 -13.15 3.97 2.34
C GLU A 163 -11.73 3.85 1.73
N VAL A 164 -10.72 3.58 2.57
CA VAL A 164 -9.33 3.41 2.13
C VAL A 164 -9.20 2.22 1.17
N CYS A 165 -9.72 1.05 1.54
CA CYS A 165 -9.66 -0.14 0.68
C CYS A 165 -10.44 0.08 -0.63
N SER A 166 -11.59 0.78 -0.60
CA SER A 166 -12.32 1.13 -1.83
C SER A 166 -11.49 2.01 -2.76
N ALA A 167 -10.77 3.00 -2.22
CA ALA A 167 -9.88 3.85 -3.01
C ALA A 167 -8.69 3.05 -3.58
N ILE A 168 -8.14 2.09 -2.83
CA ILE A 168 -7.07 1.20 -3.31
C ILE A 168 -7.57 0.29 -4.43
N MET A 169 -8.78 -0.25 -4.32
CA MET A 169 -9.39 -1.08 -5.37
C MET A 169 -9.59 -0.28 -6.66
N GLU A 170 -10.02 0.97 -6.55
CA GLU A 170 -10.17 1.87 -7.70
C GLU A 170 -8.81 2.16 -8.34
N TYR A 171 -7.80 2.50 -7.53
CA TYR A 171 -6.43 2.68 -8.01
C TYR A 171 -5.90 1.43 -8.72
N ALA A 172 -6.08 0.24 -8.12
CA ALA A 172 -5.63 -1.02 -8.72
C ALA A 172 -6.31 -1.29 -10.07
N ARG A 173 -7.60 -0.98 -10.19
CA ARG A 173 -8.37 -1.14 -11.43
C ARG A 173 -7.88 -0.20 -12.54
N GLU A 174 -7.54 1.04 -12.20
CA GLU A 174 -7.17 2.08 -13.16
C GLU A 174 -5.69 2.09 -13.51
N SER A 175 -4.83 1.72 -12.57
CA SER A 175 -3.39 1.94 -12.66
C SER A 175 -2.56 0.65 -12.78
N THR A 176 -3.20 -0.52 -12.84
CA THR A 176 -2.49 -1.80 -13.02
C THR A 176 -3.19 -2.69 -14.03
N ASP A 177 -2.47 -3.67 -14.59
CA ASP A 177 -3.02 -4.63 -15.56
C ASP A 177 -3.46 -5.95 -14.93
N PHE A 178 -3.40 -6.08 -13.60
CA PHE A 178 -3.81 -7.30 -12.93
C PHE A 178 -5.33 -7.53 -13.06
N PRO A 179 -5.76 -8.72 -13.49
CA PRO A 179 -7.19 -9.00 -13.66
C PRO A 179 -7.93 -9.20 -12.34
N ARG A 180 -7.17 -9.37 -11.25
CA ARG A 180 -7.66 -9.79 -9.94
C ARG A 180 -6.89 -9.10 -8.83
N LEU A 181 -7.57 -8.86 -7.71
CA LEU A 181 -7.00 -8.42 -6.46
C LEU A 181 -7.20 -9.49 -5.40
N ASN A 182 -6.14 -9.84 -4.68
CA ASN A 182 -6.18 -10.78 -3.57
C ASN A 182 -6.15 -10.04 -2.24
N ALA A 183 -6.64 -10.70 -1.20
CA ALA A 183 -6.42 -10.29 0.18
C ALA A 183 -6.29 -11.53 1.06
N LEU A 184 -5.31 -11.54 1.94
CA LEU A 184 -5.07 -12.60 2.90
C LEU A 184 -5.49 -12.18 4.30
N THR A 185 -6.11 -13.08 5.04
CA THR A 185 -6.47 -12.83 6.44
C THR A 185 -6.54 -14.11 7.23
N GLU A 186 -6.17 -14.07 8.51
CA GLU A 186 -6.32 -15.21 9.38
C GLU A 186 -7.81 -15.55 9.62
N ALA A 187 -8.10 -16.84 9.83
CA ALA A 187 -9.48 -17.34 9.94
C ALA A 187 -10.24 -16.78 11.15
N ASP A 188 -9.54 -16.32 12.19
CA ASP A 188 -10.10 -15.71 13.41
C ASP A 188 -10.21 -14.18 13.32
N ASN A 189 -9.69 -13.55 12.26
CA ASN A 189 -9.80 -12.12 12.03
C ASN A 189 -11.18 -11.74 11.44
N VAL A 190 -12.21 -11.88 12.27
CA VAL A 190 -13.61 -11.64 11.87
C VAL A 190 -13.84 -10.24 11.32
N ALA A 191 -13.07 -9.24 11.81
CA ALA A 191 -13.22 -7.86 11.36
C ALA A 191 -12.72 -7.68 9.93
N SER A 192 -11.57 -8.28 9.57
CA SER A 192 -11.03 -8.27 8.22
C SER A 192 -11.94 -9.03 7.25
N ILE A 193 -12.40 -10.24 7.65
CA ILE A 193 -13.33 -11.04 6.85
C ILE A 193 -14.58 -10.24 6.49
N ALA A 194 -15.25 -9.64 7.51
CA ALA A 194 -16.46 -8.86 7.27
C ALA A 194 -16.22 -7.63 6.38
N LEU A 195 -15.03 -7.01 6.44
CA LEU A 195 -14.68 -5.92 5.57
C LEU A 195 -14.48 -6.39 4.13
N LEU A 196 -13.74 -7.48 3.92
CA LEU A 196 -13.49 -8.03 2.59
C LEU A 196 -14.80 -8.44 1.90
N GLU A 197 -15.68 -9.15 2.61
CA GLU A 197 -17.01 -9.51 2.09
C GLU A 197 -17.85 -8.28 1.74
N LYS A 198 -17.81 -7.23 2.57
CA LYS A 198 -18.50 -5.97 2.28
C LYS A 198 -17.93 -5.24 1.06
N LEU A 199 -16.63 -5.37 0.77
CA LEU A 199 -15.97 -4.82 -0.42
C LEU A 199 -16.24 -5.66 -1.68
N GLY A 200 -16.90 -6.82 -1.55
CA GLY A 200 -17.23 -7.70 -2.65
C GLY A 200 -16.20 -8.78 -2.93
N PHE A 201 -15.21 -8.96 -2.07
CA PHE A 201 -14.30 -10.10 -2.17
C PHE A 201 -15.04 -11.40 -1.85
N THR A 202 -14.64 -12.46 -2.52
CA THR A 202 -15.15 -13.82 -2.32
C THR A 202 -14.05 -14.72 -1.77
N TYR A 203 -14.41 -15.59 -0.82
CA TYR A 203 -13.49 -16.62 -0.31
C TYR A 203 -13.10 -17.58 -1.43
N LEU A 204 -11.81 -17.82 -1.60
CA LEU A 204 -11.28 -18.76 -2.59
C LEU A 204 -10.81 -20.05 -1.92
N GLU A 205 -9.87 -19.96 -0.99
CA GLU A 205 -9.21 -21.13 -0.39
C GLU A 205 -8.55 -20.82 0.95
N ASP A 206 -8.20 -21.87 1.69
CA ASP A 206 -7.25 -21.77 2.80
C ASP A 206 -5.83 -21.99 2.24
N THR A 207 -4.90 -21.14 2.64
CA THR A 207 -3.49 -21.22 2.25
C THR A 207 -2.60 -21.17 3.50
N ASP A 208 -1.34 -21.55 3.37
CA ASP A 208 -0.34 -21.41 4.42
C ASP A 208 0.58 -20.24 4.07
N VAL A 209 0.71 -19.31 4.99
CA VAL A 209 1.66 -18.19 4.87
C VAL A 209 2.59 -18.25 6.08
N SER A 210 3.86 -18.58 5.84
CA SER A 210 4.89 -18.66 6.89
C SER A 210 4.49 -19.56 8.07
N GLY A 211 3.77 -20.68 7.82
CA GLY A 211 3.29 -21.61 8.85
C GLY A 211 1.99 -21.17 9.56
N SER A 212 1.35 -20.11 9.10
CA SER A 212 0.06 -19.63 9.60
C SER A 212 -1.06 -19.93 8.61
N ARG A 213 -2.13 -20.58 9.10
CA ARG A 213 -3.30 -20.88 8.26
C ARG A 213 -4.06 -19.61 7.97
N THR A 214 -4.08 -19.22 6.71
CA THR A 214 -4.61 -17.97 6.20
C THR A 214 -5.72 -18.24 5.19
N ARG A 215 -6.74 -17.42 5.14
CA ARG A 215 -7.79 -17.43 4.12
C ARG A 215 -7.44 -16.45 3.01
N ARG A 216 -7.51 -16.95 1.78
CA ARG A 216 -7.38 -16.14 0.57
C ARG A 216 -8.76 -15.72 0.09
N TYR A 217 -8.94 -14.42 -0.08
CA TYR A 217 -10.10 -13.79 -0.68
C TYR A 217 -9.71 -13.13 -1.98
N VAL A 218 -10.60 -13.11 -2.97
CA VAL A 218 -10.34 -12.56 -4.30
C VAL A 218 -11.46 -11.64 -4.75
N TYR A 219 -11.07 -10.63 -5.50
CA TYR A 219 -11.95 -9.72 -6.21
C TYR A 219 -11.50 -9.66 -7.67
N ASP A 220 -12.32 -10.15 -8.60
CA ASP A 220 -12.04 -10.09 -10.04
C ASP A 220 -12.50 -8.73 -10.58
N PHE A 221 -11.61 -8.03 -11.31
CA PHE A 221 -11.98 -6.79 -11.97
C PHE A 221 -12.74 -7.11 -13.27
N ASP A 222 -13.92 -6.51 -13.47
CA ASP A 222 -14.62 -6.53 -14.74
C ASP A 222 -13.84 -5.68 -15.75
N ARG A 223 -12.95 -6.31 -16.51
CA ARG A 223 -12.21 -5.69 -17.62
C ARG A 223 -12.88 -6.08 -18.91
N THR A 224 -13.73 -5.20 -19.43
CA THR A 224 -14.35 -5.32 -20.78
C THR A 224 -13.45 -4.69 -21.84
#